data_9861058aae1961f2714ed6317ef3b4bc
#
_entry.id   9861058aae1961f2714ed6317ef3b4bc
#
_cell.length_a   1.000
_cell.length_b   1.000
_cell.length_c   1.000
_cell.angle_alpha   90.00
_cell.angle_beta   90.00
_cell.angle_gamma   90.00
#
_symmetry.space_group_name_H-M   'P 1'
#
loop_
_entity.id
_entity.type
_entity.pdbx_description
1 polymer ?
#
loop_
_entity_poly.entity_id
_entity_poly.type
_entity_poly.pdbx_seq_one_letter_code
_entity_poly.pdbx_strand_id
1 'polypeptide(L)'
;MGNADLRELAALSEVSLGDVRGSVVAVDAHNWLYRYLTTTVKWTREEVYTTADGEEVANLVGLVQGLPRFFEHDIAPVFVFDGGVTELKDDEIESRRERKRKAKEKLEEALERGDKIEAARLESQTQRLTSTIHETSRGLLDLLDVPYIEAPAEGEAQASYMARTGDADYVGSEDYDALLFGAPLTLRGLTSKGDPELMDLDATLAAHDITWEQLVDVAILCGTDFNPGVSGIGPKTALEAVKEHGDLWGVLDARGLHVDFADRIRDLFLDPPVTDDYDYDADIDPDVDAARRYVTETWEVDLDEVERGFDRIEESLVQTGLDRWT
;
A
#
# COMPACT_ATOMS: atom_id res chain seq x y z
N MET A 1 -6.21 -4.62 -2.64
CA MET A 1 -5.67 -5.79 -3.39
C MET A 1 -5.74 -5.40 -4.83
N GLY A 2 -4.65 -4.89 -5.36
CA GLY A 2 -4.63 -4.36 -6.68
C GLY A 2 -4.58 -5.39 -7.79
N ASN A 3 -4.55 -4.90 -8.99
CA ASN A 3 -4.69 -5.69 -10.21
C ASN A 3 -3.49 -6.63 -10.43
N ALA A 4 -3.53 -7.84 -9.86
CA ALA A 4 -2.49 -8.86 -10.03
C ALA A 4 -2.24 -9.21 -11.52
N ASP A 5 -3.18 -8.89 -12.39
CA ASP A 5 -3.07 -9.10 -13.83
C ASP A 5 -2.04 -8.16 -14.47
N LEU A 6 -1.82 -6.96 -13.90
CA LEU A 6 -0.79 -6.03 -14.37
C LEU A 6 0.63 -6.54 -14.16
N ARG A 7 0.84 -7.54 -13.29
CA ARG A 7 2.15 -8.16 -13.12
C ARG A 7 2.75 -8.67 -14.43
N GLU A 8 1.91 -9.18 -15.34
CA GLU A 8 2.37 -9.71 -16.62
C GLU A 8 2.91 -8.60 -17.56
N LEU A 9 2.54 -7.36 -17.30
CA LEU A 9 2.94 -6.21 -18.10
C LEU A 9 4.06 -5.39 -17.44
N ALA A 10 4.14 -5.39 -16.11
CA ALA A 10 5.06 -4.58 -15.35
C ALA A 10 6.53 -4.93 -15.62
N ALA A 11 7.36 -3.92 -15.87
CA ALA A 11 8.81 -4.05 -15.89
C ALA A 11 9.32 -4.09 -14.45
N LEU A 12 9.76 -5.26 -14.02
CA LEU A 12 10.25 -5.53 -12.68
C LEU A 12 11.75 -5.88 -12.71
N SER A 13 12.51 -5.34 -11.76
CA SER A 13 13.90 -5.68 -11.55
C SER A 13 14.21 -5.79 -10.05
N GLU A 14 15.20 -6.57 -9.68
CA GLU A 14 15.70 -6.60 -8.30
C GLU A 14 16.58 -5.37 -8.06
N VAL A 15 16.45 -4.74 -6.88
CA VAL A 15 17.26 -3.62 -6.44
C VAL A 15 17.63 -3.82 -4.98
N SER A 16 18.91 -3.61 -4.61
CA SER A 16 19.28 -3.71 -3.21
C SER A 16 18.88 -2.44 -2.45
N LEU A 17 18.60 -2.56 -1.15
CA LEU A 17 18.33 -1.38 -0.31
C LEU A 17 19.55 -0.45 -0.23
N GLY A 18 20.75 -0.99 -0.43
CA GLY A 18 21.98 -0.18 -0.53
C GLY A 18 22.02 0.75 -1.75
N ASP A 19 21.36 0.34 -2.85
CA ASP A 19 21.32 1.14 -4.09
C ASP A 19 20.33 2.31 -3.99
N VAL A 20 19.38 2.23 -3.05
CA VAL A 20 18.38 3.29 -2.79
C VAL A 20 18.68 4.08 -1.50
N ARG A 21 19.90 3.98 -0.99
CA ARG A 21 20.37 4.71 0.18
C ARG A 21 20.25 6.23 -0.03
N GLY A 22 19.85 6.94 1.02
CA GLY A 22 19.67 8.39 1.01
C GLY A 22 18.43 8.87 0.27
N SER A 23 17.55 7.97 -0.12
CA SER A 23 16.30 8.31 -0.80
C SER A 23 15.13 8.53 0.16
N VAL A 24 14.14 9.25 -0.33
CA VAL A 24 12.83 9.41 0.29
C VAL A 24 11.85 8.42 -0.37
N VAL A 25 11.15 7.65 0.46
CA VAL A 25 10.15 6.69 -0.01
C VAL A 25 8.78 7.09 0.52
N ALA A 26 7.86 7.48 -0.36
CA ALA A 26 6.46 7.69 -0.02
C ALA A 26 5.75 6.33 0.10
N VAL A 27 5.49 5.92 1.35
CA VAL A 27 4.95 4.59 1.66
C VAL A 27 3.43 4.64 1.75
N ASP A 28 2.74 3.85 0.95
CA ASP A 28 1.32 3.61 1.15
C ASP A 28 1.10 2.95 2.52
N ALA A 29 0.64 3.76 3.47
CA ALA A 29 0.45 3.35 4.86
C ALA A 29 -0.58 2.23 4.98
N HIS A 30 -1.67 2.31 4.20
CA HIS A 30 -2.74 1.33 4.24
C HIS A 30 -2.26 -0.05 3.77
N ASN A 31 -1.61 -0.10 2.61
CA ASN A 31 -1.04 -1.31 2.03
C ASN A 31 0.03 -1.91 2.95
N TRP A 32 0.93 -1.08 3.48
CA TRP A 32 2.03 -1.49 4.35
C TRP A 32 1.54 -2.07 5.68
N LEU A 33 0.63 -1.39 6.39
CA LEU A 33 0.04 -1.83 7.65
C LEU A 33 -0.80 -3.11 7.46
N TYR A 34 -1.62 -3.16 6.41
CA TYR A 34 -2.45 -4.31 6.11
C TYR A 34 -1.61 -5.59 5.90
N ARG A 35 -0.44 -5.45 5.28
CA ARG A 35 0.46 -6.57 5.07
C ARG A 35 1.00 -7.14 6.37
N TYR A 36 1.36 -6.29 7.34
CA TYR A 36 1.76 -6.74 8.66
C TYR A 36 0.61 -7.41 9.43
N LEU A 37 -0.56 -6.81 9.41
CA LEU A 37 -1.75 -7.38 10.04
C LEU A 37 -2.08 -8.78 9.49
N THR A 38 -1.99 -8.96 8.19
CA THR A 38 -2.33 -10.25 7.55
C THR A 38 -1.25 -11.32 7.67
N THR A 39 0.02 -10.94 7.76
CA THR A 39 1.13 -11.90 7.89
C THR A 39 1.43 -12.26 9.35
N THR A 40 1.39 -11.29 10.24
CA THR A 40 1.74 -11.46 11.66
C THR A 40 0.62 -12.15 12.43
N VAL A 41 -0.63 -11.75 12.24
CA VAL A 41 -1.79 -12.34 12.92
C VAL A 41 -2.03 -13.80 12.51
N LYS A 42 -1.67 -14.21 11.29
CA LYS A 42 -1.84 -15.61 10.84
C LYS A 42 -1.03 -16.65 11.62
N TRP A 43 0.06 -16.25 12.26
CA TRP A 43 1.01 -17.17 12.91
C TRP A 43 1.01 -17.08 14.41
N THR A 44 0.26 -16.16 15.02
CA THR A 44 0.19 -15.90 16.45
C THR A 44 -1.26 -15.94 16.96
N ARG A 45 -1.43 -16.10 18.26
CA ARG A 45 -2.76 -16.09 18.88
C ARG A 45 -3.29 -14.66 18.88
N GLU A 46 -4.53 -14.44 18.44
CA GLU A 46 -5.23 -13.14 18.42
C GLU A 46 -5.10 -12.35 19.74
N GLU A 47 -5.03 -13.05 20.86
CA GLU A 47 -4.89 -12.49 22.21
C GLU A 47 -3.59 -11.69 22.42
N VAL A 48 -2.54 -11.91 21.60
CA VAL A 48 -1.23 -11.27 21.74
C VAL A 48 -1.21 -9.84 21.19
N TYR A 49 -2.13 -9.52 20.29
CA TYR A 49 -2.19 -8.22 19.61
C TYR A 49 -3.47 -7.45 19.87
N THR A 50 -4.13 -7.77 20.98
CA THR A 50 -5.35 -7.10 21.41
C THR A 50 -5.16 -6.64 22.85
N THR A 51 -5.44 -5.37 23.13
CA THR A 51 -5.39 -4.82 24.49
C THR A 51 -6.43 -5.47 25.40
N ALA A 52 -6.32 -5.27 26.70
CA ALA A 52 -7.31 -5.74 27.68
C ALA A 52 -8.74 -5.22 27.39
N ASP A 53 -8.85 -4.06 26.75
CA ASP A 53 -10.12 -3.44 26.35
C ASP A 53 -10.62 -3.92 24.96
N GLY A 54 -9.87 -4.83 24.31
CA GLY A 54 -10.24 -5.42 23.01
C GLY A 54 -9.85 -4.61 21.79
N GLU A 55 -8.94 -3.64 21.93
CA GLU A 55 -8.42 -2.85 20.82
C GLU A 55 -7.30 -3.60 20.07
N GLU A 56 -7.36 -3.62 18.76
CA GLU A 56 -6.39 -4.29 17.90
C GLU A 56 -5.15 -3.41 17.68
N VAL A 57 -3.95 -3.92 18.03
CA VAL A 57 -2.69 -3.16 18.05
C VAL A 57 -1.52 -3.86 17.33
N ALA A 58 -1.80 -4.84 16.49
CA ALA A 58 -0.79 -5.55 15.69
C ALA A 58 0.00 -4.63 14.74
N ASN A 59 -0.59 -3.49 14.35
CA ASN A 59 0.07 -2.44 13.55
C ASN A 59 1.29 -1.86 14.26
N LEU A 60 1.25 -1.70 15.58
CA LEU A 60 2.38 -1.19 16.38
C LEU A 60 3.58 -2.14 16.30
N VAL A 61 3.33 -3.45 16.42
CA VAL A 61 4.37 -4.46 16.23
C VAL A 61 4.92 -4.40 14.81
N GLY A 62 4.04 -4.26 13.82
CA GLY A 62 4.43 -4.12 12.40
C GLY A 62 5.34 -2.93 12.14
N LEU A 63 5.00 -1.76 12.68
CA LEU A 63 5.81 -0.55 12.55
C LEU A 63 7.18 -0.73 13.21
N VAL A 64 7.23 -1.16 14.48
CA VAL A 64 8.49 -1.36 15.21
C VAL A 64 9.39 -2.37 14.53
N GLN A 65 8.85 -3.45 13.96
CA GLN A 65 9.64 -4.47 13.28
C GLN A 65 10.07 -4.07 11.86
N GLY A 66 9.30 -3.21 11.20
CA GLY A 66 9.51 -2.85 9.79
C GLY A 66 10.37 -1.60 9.58
N LEU A 67 10.19 -0.57 10.41
CA LEU A 67 10.94 0.69 10.30
C LEU A 67 12.46 0.55 10.35
N PRO A 68 13.06 -0.35 11.17
CA PRO A 68 14.51 -0.52 11.19
C PRO A 68 15.12 -0.74 9.81
N ARG A 69 14.37 -1.36 8.90
CA ARG A 69 14.84 -1.65 7.55
C ARG A 69 15.13 -0.38 6.73
N PHE A 70 14.35 0.68 6.94
CA PHE A 70 14.59 1.97 6.33
C PHE A 70 15.81 2.65 6.96
N PHE A 71 15.86 2.71 8.27
CA PHE A 71 16.91 3.41 9.01
C PHE A 71 18.30 2.78 8.83
N GLU A 72 18.40 1.44 8.84
CA GLU A 72 19.64 0.71 8.59
C GLU A 72 20.26 1.00 7.21
N HIS A 73 19.47 1.47 6.25
CA HIS A 73 19.90 1.78 4.90
C HIS A 73 19.85 3.28 4.59
N ASP A 74 19.65 4.13 5.62
CA ASP A 74 19.58 5.58 5.45
C ASP A 74 18.50 5.99 4.42
N ILE A 75 17.35 5.37 4.51
CA ILE A 75 16.16 5.66 3.70
C ILE A 75 15.14 6.38 4.57
N ALA A 76 14.62 7.51 4.10
CA ALA A 76 13.59 8.27 4.80
C ALA A 76 12.18 7.84 4.35
N PRO A 77 11.42 7.08 5.16
CA PRO A 77 10.03 6.77 4.84
C PRO A 77 9.13 7.96 5.17
N VAL A 78 8.19 8.28 4.28
CA VAL A 78 7.07 9.18 4.51
C VAL A 78 5.79 8.38 4.36
N PHE A 79 5.06 8.15 5.44
CA PHE A 79 3.84 7.36 5.37
C PHE A 79 2.68 8.19 4.85
N VAL A 80 1.97 7.69 3.84
CA VAL A 80 0.83 8.38 3.24
C VAL A 80 -0.43 7.60 3.60
N PHE A 81 -1.25 8.20 4.46
CA PHE A 81 -2.52 7.62 4.90
C PHE A 81 -3.66 8.01 3.95
N ASP A 82 -4.58 7.08 3.75
CA ASP A 82 -5.82 7.37 3.04
C ASP A 82 -6.60 8.47 3.76
N GLY A 83 -7.11 9.41 2.98
CA GLY A 83 -8.02 10.44 3.46
C GLY A 83 -9.46 9.98 3.56
N GLY A 84 -10.37 10.93 3.61
CA GLY A 84 -11.82 10.66 3.63
C GLY A 84 -12.33 9.96 2.37
N VAL A 85 -13.53 9.40 2.47
CA VAL A 85 -14.19 8.64 1.40
C VAL A 85 -14.34 9.48 0.12
N THR A 86 -13.76 9.07 -0.99
CA THR A 86 -14.01 9.67 -2.31
C THR A 86 -15.49 9.54 -2.70
N GLU A 87 -16.05 10.53 -3.42
CA GLU A 87 -17.46 10.53 -3.88
C GLU A 87 -17.84 9.31 -4.71
N LEU A 88 -16.86 8.65 -5.38
CA LEU A 88 -17.07 7.35 -6.04
C LEU A 88 -17.44 6.23 -5.07
N LYS A 89 -17.07 6.37 -3.79
CA LYS A 89 -17.38 5.37 -2.76
C LYS A 89 -18.84 5.37 -2.32
N ASP A 90 -19.66 6.36 -2.61
CA ASP A 90 -21.05 6.36 -2.16
C ASP A 90 -21.94 5.36 -2.92
N ASP A 91 -21.83 5.24 -4.24
CA ASP A 91 -22.48 4.18 -5.02
C ASP A 91 -21.79 2.82 -4.83
N GLU A 92 -20.47 2.85 -4.59
CA GLU A 92 -19.67 1.66 -4.29
C GLU A 92 -19.80 1.23 -2.83
N ILE A 93 -20.09 2.14 -1.88
CA ILE A 93 -20.39 1.81 -0.48
C ILE A 93 -21.55 0.81 -0.41
N GLU A 94 -22.57 0.94 -1.22
CA GLU A 94 -23.68 0.00 -1.26
C GLU A 94 -23.25 -1.32 -1.89
N SER A 95 -22.48 -1.30 -2.96
CA SER A 95 -21.88 -2.48 -3.58
C SER A 95 -20.81 -3.13 -2.67
N ARG A 96 -19.98 -2.34 -1.99
CA ARG A 96 -19.00 -2.82 -0.99
C ARG A 96 -19.70 -3.33 0.28
N ARG A 97 -20.73 -2.66 0.78
CA ARG A 97 -21.57 -3.17 1.88
C ARG A 97 -22.19 -4.51 1.50
N GLU A 98 -22.64 -4.66 0.29
CA GLU A 98 -23.21 -5.93 -0.18
C GLU A 98 -22.12 -7.00 -0.41
N ARG A 99 -20.96 -6.66 -0.97
CA ARG A 99 -19.79 -7.57 -1.05
C ARG A 99 -19.29 -7.94 0.34
N LYS A 100 -19.18 -6.98 1.26
CA LYS A 100 -18.81 -7.22 2.66
C LYS A 100 -19.82 -8.10 3.39
N ARG A 101 -21.13 -7.88 3.17
CA ARG A 101 -22.17 -8.74 3.71
C ARG A 101 -22.04 -10.16 3.15
N LYS A 102 -21.86 -10.30 1.82
CA LYS A 102 -21.63 -11.60 1.17
C LYS A 102 -20.33 -12.27 1.60
N ALA A 103 -19.26 -11.49 1.80
CA ALA A 103 -17.99 -12.01 2.32
C ALA A 103 -18.13 -12.46 3.78
N LYS A 104 -18.85 -11.70 4.60
CA LYS A 104 -19.17 -12.08 5.98
C LYS A 104 -20.04 -13.32 6.07
N GLU A 105 -21.07 -13.42 5.24
CA GLU A 105 -21.92 -14.62 5.12
C GLU A 105 -21.09 -15.85 4.70
N LYS A 106 -20.18 -15.69 3.71
CA LYS A 106 -19.24 -16.75 3.29
C LYS A 106 -18.24 -17.10 4.38
N LEU A 107 -17.77 -16.11 5.14
CA LEU A 107 -16.88 -16.33 6.29
C LEU A 107 -17.59 -17.16 7.36
N GLU A 108 -18.80 -16.80 7.73
CA GLU A 108 -19.64 -17.55 8.68
C GLU A 108 -19.86 -18.98 8.18
N GLU A 109 -20.19 -19.17 6.88
CA GLU A 109 -20.32 -20.49 6.27
C GLU A 109 -19.00 -21.27 6.24
N ALA A 110 -17.85 -20.61 6.03
CA ALA A 110 -16.54 -21.26 6.06
C ALA A 110 -16.16 -21.70 7.47
N LEU A 111 -16.46 -20.87 8.47
CA LEU A 111 -16.27 -21.17 9.89
C LEU A 111 -17.17 -22.35 10.33
N GLU A 112 -18.45 -22.36 9.94
CA GLU A 112 -19.37 -23.45 10.22
C GLU A 112 -18.94 -24.79 9.58
N ARG A 113 -18.34 -24.73 8.39
CA ARG A 113 -17.77 -25.90 7.72
C ARG A 113 -16.40 -26.32 8.25
N GLY A 114 -15.81 -25.52 9.17
CA GLY A 114 -14.46 -25.78 9.70
C GLY A 114 -13.34 -25.55 8.69
N ASP A 115 -13.62 -24.82 7.60
CA ASP A 115 -12.62 -24.48 6.57
C ASP A 115 -11.81 -23.25 7.00
N LYS A 116 -10.80 -23.52 7.83
CA LYS A 116 -9.94 -22.49 8.41
C LYS A 116 -9.14 -21.69 7.39
N ILE A 117 -8.85 -22.29 6.22
CA ILE A 117 -8.06 -21.62 5.17
C ILE A 117 -8.93 -20.60 4.45
N GLU A 118 -10.14 -20.98 4.07
CA GLU A 118 -11.07 -20.09 3.40
C GLU A 118 -11.60 -19.01 4.39
N ALA A 119 -11.83 -19.38 5.65
CA ALA A 119 -12.18 -18.42 6.70
C ALA A 119 -11.11 -17.35 6.88
N ALA A 120 -9.83 -17.73 7.03
CA ALA A 120 -8.71 -16.79 7.16
C ALA A 120 -8.54 -15.89 5.92
N ARG A 121 -8.79 -16.43 4.71
CA ARG A 121 -8.78 -15.65 3.47
C ARG A 121 -9.90 -14.62 3.41
N LEU A 122 -11.11 -15.00 3.78
CA LEU A 122 -12.28 -14.12 3.78
C LEU A 122 -12.18 -13.06 4.89
N GLU A 123 -11.64 -13.41 6.04
CA GLU A 123 -11.38 -12.51 7.15
C GLU A 123 -10.37 -11.42 6.75
N SER A 124 -9.29 -11.78 6.07
CA SER A 124 -8.32 -10.81 5.54
C SER A 124 -8.94 -9.85 4.50
N GLN A 125 -9.96 -10.26 3.77
CA GLN A 125 -10.66 -9.41 2.79
C GLN A 125 -11.69 -8.45 3.44
N THR A 126 -12.05 -8.68 4.70
CA THR A 126 -13.05 -7.87 5.42
C THR A 126 -12.44 -6.89 6.42
N GLN A 127 -11.16 -7.05 6.75
CA GLN A 127 -10.45 -6.21 7.71
C GLN A 127 -10.17 -4.82 7.09
N ARG A 128 -10.87 -3.80 7.58
CA ARG A 128 -10.51 -2.40 7.39
C ARG A 128 -9.53 -2.01 8.49
N LEU A 129 -8.58 -1.12 8.18
CA LEU A 129 -7.86 -0.42 9.24
C LEU A 129 -8.90 0.35 10.07
N THR A 130 -8.91 0.09 11.36
CA THR A 130 -9.82 0.75 12.30
C THR A 130 -9.32 2.16 12.60
N SER A 131 -10.17 3.02 13.18
CA SER A 131 -9.72 4.32 13.69
C SER A 131 -8.58 4.18 14.69
N THR A 132 -8.65 3.14 15.53
CA THR A 132 -7.60 2.81 16.50
C THR A 132 -6.26 2.52 15.80
N ILE A 133 -6.25 1.72 14.74
CA ILE A 133 -5.02 1.42 13.98
C ILE A 133 -4.43 2.70 13.39
N HIS A 134 -5.25 3.60 12.82
CA HIS A 134 -4.80 4.88 12.30
C HIS A 134 -4.21 5.78 13.40
N GLU A 135 -4.92 5.93 14.52
CA GLU A 135 -4.49 6.77 15.64
C GLU A 135 -3.21 6.25 16.29
N THR A 136 -3.15 4.95 16.54
CA THR A 136 -1.99 4.33 17.18
C THR A 136 -0.76 4.34 16.29
N SER A 137 -0.95 4.14 14.97
CA SER A 137 0.15 4.22 14.02
C SER A 137 0.74 5.62 13.96
N ARG A 138 -0.10 6.66 13.84
CA ARG A 138 0.35 8.06 13.83
C ARG A 138 1.04 8.45 15.13
N GLY A 139 0.45 8.07 16.28
CA GLY A 139 1.07 8.33 17.57
C GLY A 139 2.45 7.70 17.74
N LEU A 140 2.67 6.52 17.17
CA LEU A 140 4.00 5.89 17.15
C LEU A 140 4.95 6.58 16.16
N LEU A 141 4.46 6.94 14.97
CA LEU A 141 5.25 7.66 13.97
C LEU A 141 5.69 9.05 14.48
N ASP A 142 4.80 9.78 15.19
CA ASP A 142 5.14 11.06 15.85
C ASP A 142 6.28 10.90 16.85
N LEU A 143 6.26 9.85 17.67
CA LEU A 143 7.33 9.59 18.66
C LEU A 143 8.64 9.13 18.02
N LEU A 144 8.56 8.47 16.89
CA LEU A 144 9.73 8.05 16.11
C LEU A 144 10.20 9.12 15.11
N ASP A 145 9.57 10.30 15.13
CA ASP A 145 9.86 11.41 14.22
C ASP A 145 9.80 11.01 12.73
N VAL A 146 8.95 10.03 12.42
CA VAL A 146 8.71 9.55 11.05
C VAL A 146 7.55 10.34 10.44
N PRO A 147 7.79 11.10 9.37
CA PRO A 147 6.76 11.92 8.77
C PRO A 147 5.63 11.11 8.16
N TYR A 148 4.42 11.67 8.22
CA TYR A 148 3.27 11.14 7.51
C TYR A 148 2.39 12.24 6.93
N ILE A 149 1.62 11.88 5.92
CA ILE A 149 0.73 12.76 5.16
C ILE A 149 -0.66 12.13 5.11
N GLU A 150 -1.69 12.96 5.27
CA GLU A 150 -3.09 12.59 5.03
C GLU A 150 -3.45 12.91 3.58
N ALA A 151 -3.68 11.90 2.76
CA ALA A 151 -4.13 12.09 1.39
C ALA A 151 -5.56 12.64 1.35
N PRO A 152 -5.95 13.43 0.35
CA PRO A 152 -7.36 13.80 0.16
C PRO A 152 -8.26 12.60 -0.14
N ALA A 153 -7.70 11.55 -0.74
CA ALA A 153 -8.38 10.34 -1.15
C ALA A 153 -7.52 9.09 -0.89
N GLU A 154 -7.05 8.43 -1.95
CA GLU A 154 -6.22 7.21 -1.85
C GLU A 154 -4.76 7.59 -1.53
N GLY A 155 -4.16 6.96 -0.51
CA GLY A 155 -2.77 7.19 -0.11
C GLY A 155 -1.79 6.84 -1.24
N GLU A 156 -2.06 5.76 -1.99
CA GLU A 156 -1.23 5.36 -3.12
C GLU A 156 -1.22 6.40 -4.25
N ALA A 157 -2.36 7.06 -4.51
CA ALA A 157 -2.44 8.16 -5.47
C ALA A 157 -1.60 9.36 -5.03
N GLN A 158 -1.68 9.72 -3.75
CA GLN A 158 -0.88 10.81 -3.17
C GLN A 158 0.61 10.47 -3.16
N ALA A 159 1.00 9.25 -2.77
CA ALA A 159 2.38 8.79 -2.82
C ALA A 159 2.94 8.82 -4.26
N SER A 160 2.13 8.41 -5.24
CA SER A 160 2.48 8.49 -6.66
C SER A 160 2.64 9.93 -7.14
N TYR A 161 1.80 10.84 -6.67
CA TYR A 161 1.91 12.27 -6.94
C TYR A 161 3.23 12.83 -6.39
N MET A 162 3.59 12.54 -5.12
CA MET A 162 4.85 12.97 -4.51
C MET A 162 6.06 12.47 -5.30
N ALA A 163 6.04 11.22 -5.77
CA ALA A 163 7.13 10.71 -6.58
C ALA A 163 7.20 11.37 -7.97
N ARG A 164 6.07 11.73 -8.58
CA ARG A 164 6.04 12.45 -9.88
C ARG A 164 6.52 13.89 -9.77
N THR A 165 6.24 14.57 -8.65
CA THR A 165 6.67 15.96 -8.42
C THR A 165 8.10 16.08 -7.94
N GLY A 166 8.72 14.96 -7.51
CA GLY A 166 10.07 14.89 -6.99
C GLY A 166 10.18 15.19 -5.51
N ASP A 167 9.06 15.15 -4.79
CA ASP A 167 9.03 15.23 -3.32
C ASP A 167 9.35 13.88 -2.67
N ALA A 168 9.28 12.78 -3.43
CA ALA A 168 9.80 11.47 -3.06
C ALA A 168 10.54 10.84 -4.25
N ASP A 169 11.53 9.99 -3.98
CA ASP A 169 12.28 9.28 -5.01
C ASP A 169 11.54 8.02 -5.48
N TYR A 170 10.85 7.38 -4.55
CA TYR A 170 10.13 6.12 -4.78
C TYR A 170 8.77 6.10 -4.09
N VAL A 171 7.85 5.33 -4.66
CA VAL A 171 6.65 4.87 -3.95
C VAL A 171 6.95 3.53 -3.28
N GLY A 172 6.54 3.34 -2.04
CA GLY A 172 6.59 2.07 -1.32
C GLY A 172 5.21 1.42 -1.29
N SER A 173 4.92 0.50 -2.20
CA SER A 173 3.65 -0.22 -2.27
C SER A 173 3.85 -1.64 -2.79
N GLU A 174 3.00 -2.58 -2.34
CA GLU A 174 2.95 -3.95 -2.89
C GLU A 174 2.00 -4.06 -4.07
N ASP A 175 1.25 -2.99 -4.35
CA ASP A 175 0.22 -2.99 -5.37
C ASP A 175 0.78 -2.61 -6.75
N TYR A 176 0.15 -3.12 -7.79
CA TYR A 176 0.45 -2.74 -9.17
C TYR A 176 -0.30 -1.48 -9.60
N ASP A 177 -1.29 -1.05 -8.82
CA ASP A 177 -2.10 0.13 -9.12
C ASP A 177 -1.27 1.42 -9.01
N ALA A 178 -0.12 1.40 -8.32
CA ALA A 178 0.87 2.48 -8.36
C ALA A 178 1.26 2.86 -9.80
N LEU A 179 1.36 1.90 -10.73
CA LEU A 179 1.56 2.20 -12.16
C LEU A 179 0.41 3.00 -12.76
N LEU A 180 -0.82 2.70 -12.34
CA LEU A 180 -2.02 3.36 -12.84
C LEU A 180 -2.14 4.80 -12.32
N PHE A 181 -1.67 5.04 -11.09
CA PHE A 181 -1.53 6.40 -10.54
C PHE A 181 -0.30 7.13 -11.07
N GLY A 182 0.48 6.50 -11.94
CA GLY A 182 1.62 7.09 -12.61
C GLY A 182 2.88 7.22 -11.74
N ALA A 183 3.04 6.35 -10.73
CA ALA A 183 4.29 6.28 -9.96
C ALA A 183 5.48 5.97 -10.89
N PRO A 184 6.50 6.84 -10.97
CA PRO A 184 7.64 6.59 -11.85
C PRO A 184 8.40 5.33 -11.47
N LEU A 185 8.70 5.19 -10.17
CA LEU A 185 9.44 4.08 -9.57
C LEU A 185 8.74 3.62 -8.28
N THR A 186 8.45 2.33 -8.20
CA THR A 186 7.83 1.74 -7.00
C THR A 186 8.68 0.63 -6.44
N LEU A 187 8.99 0.71 -5.15
CA LEU A 187 9.67 -0.35 -4.39
C LEU A 187 8.63 -1.29 -3.79
N ARG A 188 8.72 -2.57 -4.15
CA ARG A 188 7.85 -3.64 -3.66
C ARG A 188 8.65 -4.60 -2.78
N GLY A 189 8.00 -5.22 -1.81
CA GLY A 189 8.68 -6.16 -0.91
C GLY A 189 9.40 -5.49 0.27
N LEU A 190 9.10 -4.22 0.56
CA LEU A 190 9.71 -3.49 1.70
C LEU A 190 9.40 -4.12 3.06
N THR A 191 8.28 -4.84 3.20
CA THR A 191 7.89 -5.57 4.41
C THR A 191 8.44 -7.01 4.46
N SER A 192 9.08 -7.48 3.40
CA SER A 192 9.57 -8.85 3.25
C SER A 192 11.05 -8.96 3.60
N LYS A 193 11.51 -10.18 3.91
CA LYS A 193 12.96 -10.45 4.04
C LYS A 193 13.55 -10.59 2.63
N GLY A 194 14.63 -9.87 2.36
CA GLY A 194 15.31 -9.91 1.05
C GLY A 194 15.27 -8.55 0.35
N ASP A 195 15.84 -8.48 -0.82
CA ASP A 195 15.88 -7.25 -1.60
C ASP A 195 14.50 -6.95 -2.20
N PRO A 196 14.13 -5.66 -2.32
CA PRO A 196 12.87 -5.27 -2.94
C PRO A 196 12.91 -5.47 -4.46
N GLU A 197 11.71 -5.58 -5.05
CA GLU A 197 11.52 -5.44 -6.49
C GLU A 197 11.31 -3.96 -6.82
N LEU A 198 12.00 -3.46 -7.82
CA LEU A 198 11.76 -2.15 -8.43
C LEU A 198 10.81 -2.33 -9.60
N MET A 199 9.68 -1.65 -9.56
CA MET A 199 8.71 -1.54 -10.64
C MET A 199 8.88 -0.17 -11.29
N ASP A 200 9.13 -0.18 -12.61
CA ASP A 200 9.47 1.01 -13.40
C ASP A 200 8.36 1.27 -14.44
N LEU A 201 7.72 2.43 -14.34
CA LEU A 201 6.63 2.83 -15.24
C LEU A 201 7.15 3.08 -16.65
N ASP A 202 8.21 3.86 -16.81
CA ASP A 202 8.73 4.22 -18.11
C ASP A 202 9.22 2.97 -18.87
N ALA A 203 9.91 2.07 -18.18
CA ALA A 203 10.33 0.79 -18.74
C ALA A 203 9.12 -0.08 -19.12
N THR A 204 8.06 -0.07 -18.32
CA THR A 204 6.79 -0.77 -18.59
C THR A 204 6.14 -0.23 -19.87
N LEU A 205 5.99 1.08 -19.98
CA LEU A 205 5.39 1.73 -21.14
C LEU A 205 6.22 1.48 -22.41
N ALA A 206 7.55 1.61 -22.31
CA ALA A 206 8.46 1.36 -23.41
C ALA A 206 8.46 -0.10 -23.89
N ALA A 207 8.39 -1.07 -22.97
CA ALA A 207 8.35 -2.50 -23.31
C ALA A 207 7.12 -2.87 -24.15
N HIS A 208 6.02 -2.15 -23.97
CA HIS A 208 4.76 -2.42 -24.65
C HIS A 208 4.44 -1.42 -25.75
N ASP A 209 5.23 -0.36 -25.92
CA ASP A 209 4.99 0.73 -26.89
C ASP A 209 3.58 1.32 -26.73
N ILE A 210 3.26 1.75 -25.49
CA ILE A 210 1.99 2.36 -25.10
C ILE A 210 2.24 3.60 -24.25
N THR A 211 1.22 4.44 -24.12
CA THR A 211 1.22 5.57 -23.18
C THR A 211 0.69 5.16 -21.80
N TRP A 212 0.87 6.01 -20.79
CA TRP A 212 0.31 5.79 -19.46
C TRP A 212 -1.23 5.71 -19.48
N GLU A 213 -1.88 6.58 -20.25
CA GLU A 213 -3.34 6.55 -20.42
C GLU A 213 -3.80 5.22 -21.03
N GLN A 214 -3.04 4.67 -21.98
CA GLN A 214 -3.33 3.37 -22.56
C GLN A 214 -3.11 2.23 -21.57
N LEU A 215 -2.15 2.33 -20.64
CA LEU A 215 -1.97 1.36 -19.59
C LEU A 215 -3.18 1.34 -18.63
N VAL A 216 -3.71 2.51 -18.27
CA VAL A 216 -4.95 2.64 -17.50
C VAL A 216 -6.12 2.02 -18.28
N ASP A 217 -6.24 2.28 -19.56
CA ASP A 217 -7.27 1.70 -20.43
C ASP A 217 -7.20 0.16 -20.47
N VAL A 218 -5.99 -0.40 -20.54
CA VAL A 218 -5.74 -1.85 -20.45
C VAL A 218 -6.21 -2.38 -19.08
N ALA A 219 -5.87 -1.71 -18.01
CA ALA A 219 -6.25 -2.12 -16.64
C ALA A 219 -7.77 -2.13 -16.45
N ILE A 220 -8.48 -1.12 -16.95
CA ILE A 220 -9.94 -1.06 -16.89
C ILE A 220 -10.59 -2.24 -17.63
N LEU A 221 -10.04 -2.64 -18.76
CA LEU A 221 -10.53 -3.82 -19.50
C LEU A 221 -10.28 -5.13 -18.76
N CYS A 222 -9.15 -5.25 -18.05
CA CYS A 222 -8.82 -6.43 -17.24
C CYS A 222 -9.62 -6.49 -15.94
N GLY A 223 -9.94 -5.34 -15.37
CA GLY A 223 -10.52 -5.15 -14.04
C GLY A 223 -9.54 -4.49 -13.09
N THR A 224 -10.08 -3.63 -12.25
CA THR A 224 -9.38 -2.89 -11.20
C THR A 224 -10.13 -3.07 -9.88
N ASP A 225 -9.64 -2.48 -8.80
CA ASP A 225 -10.41 -2.44 -7.55
C ASP A 225 -11.76 -1.71 -7.69
N PHE A 226 -11.94 -0.93 -8.76
CA PHE A 226 -13.14 -0.13 -9.04
C PHE A 226 -14.09 -0.77 -10.05
N ASN A 227 -13.64 -1.79 -10.82
CA ASN A 227 -14.51 -2.50 -11.76
C ASN A 227 -14.07 -3.98 -11.93
N PRO A 228 -15.01 -4.87 -12.28
CA PRO A 228 -14.70 -6.30 -12.43
C PRO A 228 -13.94 -6.65 -13.73
N GLY A 229 -13.71 -5.67 -14.61
CA GLY A 229 -13.18 -5.90 -15.94
C GLY A 229 -14.18 -6.54 -16.90
N VAL A 230 -13.72 -6.83 -18.11
CA VAL A 230 -14.51 -7.46 -19.17
C VAL A 230 -14.23 -8.95 -19.20
N SER A 231 -15.28 -9.77 -19.07
CA SER A 231 -15.15 -11.22 -19.06
C SER A 231 -14.40 -11.75 -20.28
N GLY A 232 -13.34 -12.53 -20.04
CA GLY A 232 -12.52 -13.14 -21.09
C GLY A 232 -11.46 -12.21 -21.70
N ILE A 233 -11.29 -10.99 -21.17
CA ILE A 233 -10.21 -10.09 -21.55
C ILE A 233 -9.17 -10.10 -20.43
N GLY A 234 -8.00 -10.67 -20.69
CA GLY A 234 -6.83 -10.58 -19.82
C GLY A 234 -5.81 -9.58 -20.36
N PRO A 235 -4.68 -9.37 -19.66
CA PRO A 235 -3.71 -8.30 -19.95
C PRO A 235 -3.24 -8.24 -21.38
N LYS A 236 -2.87 -9.37 -21.97
CA LYS A 236 -2.36 -9.45 -23.36
C LYS A 236 -3.45 -9.07 -24.36
N THR A 237 -4.66 -9.59 -24.16
CA THR A 237 -5.79 -9.31 -25.05
C THR A 237 -6.24 -7.85 -24.94
N ALA A 238 -6.21 -7.28 -23.74
CA ALA A 238 -6.50 -5.87 -23.50
C ALA A 238 -5.45 -4.98 -24.17
N LEU A 239 -4.16 -5.30 -23.97
CA LEU A 239 -3.05 -4.57 -24.56
C LEU A 239 -3.14 -4.55 -26.10
N GLU A 240 -3.35 -5.72 -26.75
CA GLU A 240 -3.53 -5.81 -28.18
C GLU A 240 -4.73 -4.99 -28.66
N ALA A 241 -5.85 -5.06 -27.94
CA ALA A 241 -7.05 -4.32 -28.30
C ALA A 241 -6.86 -2.80 -28.18
N VAL A 242 -6.22 -2.32 -27.12
CA VAL A 242 -5.94 -0.88 -26.95
C VAL A 242 -4.97 -0.40 -28.03
N LYS A 243 -3.93 -1.17 -28.36
CA LYS A 243 -3.01 -0.83 -29.47
C LYS A 243 -3.70 -0.82 -30.82
N GLU A 244 -4.65 -1.71 -31.07
CA GLU A 244 -5.39 -1.79 -32.34
C GLU A 244 -6.41 -0.65 -32.48
N HIS A 245 -7.11 -0.28 -31.42
CA HIS A 245 -8.23 0.67 -31.44
C HIS A 245 -7.89 2.04 -30.85
N GLY A 246 -6.69 2.21 -30.30
CA GLY A 246 -6.14 3.47 -29.83
C GLY A 246 -6.35 3.73 -28.35
N ASP A 247 -7.56 3.52 -27.83
CA ASP A 247 -7.92 3.75 -26.42
C ASP A 247 -9.08 2.83 -25.98
N LEU A 248 -9.47 2.98 -24.70
CA LEU A 248 -10.59 2.24 -24.11
C LEU A 248 -11.88 2.38 -24.94
N TRP A 249 -12.21 3.60 -25.37
CA TRP A 249 -13.46 3.91 -26.06
C TRP A 249 -13.51 3.24 -27.44
N GLY A 250 -12.38 3.28 -28.16
CA GLY A 250 -12.24 2.58 -29.43
C GLY A 250 -12.43 1.07 -29.30
N VAL A 251 -11.91 0.47 -28.22
CA VAL A 251 -12.12 -0.97 -27.92
C VAL A 251 -13.57 -1.28 -27.61
N LEU A 252 -14.21 -0.47 -26.74
CA LEU A 252 -15.61 -0.67 -26.34
C LEU A 252 -16.55 -0.58 -27.55
N ASP A 253 -16.35 0.43 -28.42
CA ASP A 253 -17.16 0.61 -29.64
C ASP A 253 -16.95 -0.54 -30.63
N ALA A 254 -15.69 -0.86 -30.95
CA ALA A 254 -15.36 -1.87 -31.95
C ALA A 254 -15.84 -3.29 -31.57
N ARG A 255 -15.88 -3.60 -30.29
CA ARG A 255 -16.27 -4.93 -29.78
C ARG A 255 -17.69 -4.98 -29.22
N GLY A 256 -18.42 -3.87 -29.21
CA GLY A 256 -19.76 -3.77 -28.62
C GLY A 256 -19.76 -4.08 -27.12
N LEU A 257 -18.73 -3.65 -26.39
CA LEU A 257 -18.56 -3.88 -24.98
C LEU A 257 -19.03 -2.68 -24.16
N HIS A 258 -19.29 -2.90 -22.89
CA HIS A 258 -19.65 -1.87 -21.95
C HIS A 258 -18.93 -2.10 -20.62
N VAL A 259 -18.42 -1.02 -20.04
CA VAL A 259 -17.84 -0.97 -18.69
C VAL A 259 -18.57 0.15 -17.95
N ASP A 260 -19.23 -0.19 -16.86
CA ASP A 260 -19.92 0.79 -16.03
C ASP A 260 -18.94 1.80 -15.43
N PHE A 261 -19.26 3.10 -15.50
CA PHE A 261 -18.46 4.19 -14.96
C PHE A 261 -17.02 4.27 -15.50
N ALA A 262 -16.78 3.79 -16.72
CA ALA A 262 -15.44 3.72 -17.31
C ALA A 262 -14.70 5.06 -17.34
N ASP A 263 -15.40 6.17 -17.63
CA ASP A 263 -14.89 7.53 -17.60
C ASP A 263 -14.42 7.92 -16.19
N ARG A 264 -15.25 7.72 -15.19
CA ARG A 264 -14.95 8.06 -13.79
C ARG A 264 -13.81 7.21 -13.22
N ILE A 265 -13.72 5.92 -13.60
CA ILE A 265 -12.63 5.04 -13.17
C ILE A 265 -11.32 5.48 -13.81
N ARG A 266 -11.37 5.86 -15.09
CA ARG A 266 -10.22 6.37 -15.80
C ARG A 266 -9.71 7.68 -15.21
N ASP A 267 -10.60 8.60 -14.91
CA ASP A 267 -10.28 9.89 -14.29
C ASP A 267 -9.70 9.68 -12.88
N LEU A 268 -10.18 8.69 -12.12
CA LEU A 268 -9.65 8.37 -10.81
C LEU A 268 -8.16 8.02 -10.84
N PHE A 269 -7.68 7.35 -11.88
CA PHE A 269 -6.26 7.01 -12.02
C PHE A 269 -5.44 8.13 -12.63
N LEU A 270 -5.99 8.85 -13.63
CA LEU A 270 -5.24 9.86 -14.37
C LEU A 270 -5.23 11.25 -13.73
N ASP A 271 -6.29 11.58 -13.00
CA ASP A 271 -6.47 12.86 -12.31
C ASP A 271 -7.05 12.65 -10.90
N PRO A 272 -6.39 11.84 -10.05
CA PRO A 272 -6.87 11.55 -8.70
C PRO A 272 -6.85 12.81 -7.83
N PRO A 273 -7.77 12.91 -6.84
CA PRO A 273 -7.69 13.96 -5.83
C PRO A 273 -6.38 13.83 -5.03
N VAL A 274 -5.47 14.77 -5.22
CA VAL A 274 -4.20 14.88 -4.50
C VAL A 274 -4.01 16.29 -3.97
N THR A 275 -3.05 16.49 -3.07
CA THR A 275 -2.72 17.81 -2.53
C THR A 275 -1.22 18.07 -2.61
N ASP A 276 -0.86 19.34 -2.73
CA ASP A 276 0.48 19.90 -2.52
C ASP A 276 0.60 20.66 -1.17
N ASP A 277 -0.49 20.67 -0.39
CA ASP A 277 -0.53 21.30 0.94
C ASP A 277 -0.03 20.31 2.01
N TYR A 278 1.25 19.96 1.96
CA TYR A 278 1.96 19.19 2.97
C TYR A 278 3.38 19.70 3.12
N ASP A 279 3.93 19.50 4.31
CA ASP A 279 5.33 19.78 4.64
C ASP A 279 5.85 18.62 5.50
N TYR A 280 7.06 18.16 5.26
CA TYR A 280 7.70 17.13 6.08
C TYR A 280 9.21 17.32 6.11
N ASP A 281 9.83 16.89 7.19
CA ASP A 281 11.27 16.79 7.32
C ASP A 281 11.68 15.31 7.16
N ALA A 282 12.64 15.07 6.31
CA ALA A 282 13.21 13.73 6.11
C ALA A 282 14.37 13.43 7.08
N ASP A 283 14.80 14.41 7.91
CA ASP A 283 15.84 14.24 8.93
C ASP A 283 15.19 13.73 10.22
N ILE A 284 15.24 12.43 10.45
CA ILE A 284 14.51 11.70 11.50
C ILE A 284 15.37 11.65 12.78
N ASP A 285 14.82 12.13 13.92
CA ASP A 285 15.45 12.11 15.25
C ASP A 285 14.51 11.49 16.31
N PRO A 286 14.37 10.15 16.34
CA PRO A 286 13.34 9.45 17.12
C PRO A 286 13.59 9.45 18.63
N ASP A 287 12.51 9.69 19.43
CA ASP A 287 12.48 9.39 20.87
C ASP A 287 12.11 7.92 21.10
N VAL A 288 13.10 7.04 20.94
CA VAL A 288 12.89 5.58 21.02
C VAL A 288 12.39 5.17 22.41
N ASP A 289 12.82 5.83 23.49
CA ASP A 289 12.35 5.54 24.84
C ASP A 289 10.87 5.90 25.01
N ALA A 290 10.43 7.02 24.48
CA ALA A 290 9.01 7.39 24.52
C ALA A 290 8.17 6.46 23.64
N ALA A 291 8.64 6.11 22.45
CA ALA A 291 7.99 5.17 21.55
C ALA A 291 7.85 3.78 22.21
N ARG A 292 8.89 3.29 22.87
CA ARG A 292 8.87 2.01 23.61
C ARG A 292 7.81 2.02 24.70
N ARG A 293 7.76 3.07 25.55
CA ARG A 293 6.72 3.22 26.58
C ARG A 293 5.32 3.31 25.99
N TYR A 294 5.15 4.06 24.90
CA TYR A 294 3.87 4.17 24.21
C TYR A 294 3.34 2.80 23.78
N VAL A 295 4.19 1.98 23.15
CA VAL A 295 3.80 0.66 22.66
C VAL A 295 3.54 -0.32 23.81
N THR A 296 4.41 -0.34 24.84
CA THR A 296 4.35 -1.37 25.89
C THR A 296 3.48 -0.99 27.08
N GLU A 297 3.47 0.29 27.50
CA GLU A 297 2.74 0.72 28.71
C GLU A 297 1.36 1.31 28.38
N THR A 298 1.24 2.02 27.23
CA THR A 298 -0.04 2.63 26.84
C THR A 298 -0.92 1.64 26.07
N TRP A 299 -0.31 0.88 25.16
CA TRP A 299 -1.03 -0.04 24.28
C TRP A 299 -0.82 -1.52 24.62
N GLU A 300 -0.20 -1.81 25.76
CA GLU A 300 -0.09 -3.15 26.36
C GLU A 300 0.54 -4.21 25.45
N VAL A 301 1.32 -3.80 24.43
CA VAL A 301 2.06 -4.75 23.59
C VAL A 301 3.17 -5.38 24.40
N ASP A 302 3.31 -6.72 24.33
CA ASP A 302 4.37 -7.44 25.02
C ASP A 302 5.75 -6.96 24.55
N LEU A 303 6.63 -6.62 25.50
CA LEU A 303 7.97 -6.14 25.20
C LEU A 303 8.76 -7.15 24.34
N ASP A 304 8.62 -8.44 24.59
CA ASP A 304 9.31 -9.50 23.85
C ASP A 304 9.01 -9.45 22.32
N GLU A 305 7.84 -8.93 21.93
CA GLU A 305 7.42 -8.80 20.53
C GLU A 305 8.07 -7.60 19.81
N VAL A 306 8.49 -6.58 20.55
CA VAL A 306 8.96 -5.31 20.00
C VAL A 306 10.40 -4.93 20.38
N GLU A 307 10.98 -5.53 21.43
CA GLU A 307 12.31 -5.21 21.95
C GLU A 307 13.38 -5.22 20.86
N ARG A 308 13.44 -6.30 20.09
CA ARG A 308 14.41 -6.43 19.01
C ARG A 308 14.26 -5.35 17.92
N GLY A 309 13.02 -4.91 17.65
CA GLY A 309 12.76 -3.85 16.68
C GLY A 309 13.30 -2.51 17.19
N PHE A 310 13.03 -2.17 18.43
CA PHE A 310 13.54 -0.96 19.07
C PHE A 310 15.08 -0.96 19.17
N ASP A 311 15.68 -2.09 19.53
CA ASP A 311 17.15 -2.21 19.59
C ASP A 311 17.79 -1.91 18.22
N ARG A 312 17.19 -2.42 17.12
CA ARG A 312 17.67 -2.15 15.76
C ARG A 312 17.49 -0.68 15.37
N ILE A 313 16.40 -0.03 15.80
CA ILE A 313 16.22 1.42 15.60
C ILE A 313 17.35 2.19 16.29
N GLU A 314 17.61 1.89 17.57
CA GLU A 314 18.69 2.53 18.34
C GLU A 314 20.08 2.29 17.72
N GLU A 315 20.37 1.07 17.28
CA GLU A 315 21.64 0.72 16.62
C GLU A 315 21.84 1.50 15.32
N SER A 316 20.78 1.66 14.51
CA SER A 316 20.87 2.40 13.24
C SER A 316 21.13 3.88 13.45
N LEU A 317 20.57 4.50 14.50
CA LEU A 317 20.81 5.90 14.85
C LEU A 317 22.26 6.15 15.24
N VAL A 318 22.87 5.23 16.01
CA VAL A 318 24.29 5.33 16.39
C VAL A 318 25.18 5.25 15.16
N GLN A 319 24.83 4.41 14.19
CA GLN A 319 25.61 4.23 12.98
C GLN A 319 25.52 5.45 12.04
N THR A 320 24.32 5.99 11.85
CA THR A 320 24.09 7.20 11.05
C THR A 320 24.77 8.43 11.68
N GLY A 321 24.76 8.52 13.02
CA GLY A 321 25.47 9.58 13.76
C GLY A 321 27.00 9.52 13.58
N LEU A 322 27.59 8.35 13.43
CA LEU A 322 29.03 8.17 13.18
C LEU A 322 29.40 8.50 11.74
N ASP A 323 28.57 8.14 10.78
CA ASP A 323 28.82 8.39 9.34
C ASP A 323 28.75 9.90 9.00
N ARG A 324 27.98 10.71 9.77
CA ARG A 324 27.92 12.18 9.61
C ARG A 324 29.22 12.90 10.06
N TRP A 325 30.13 12.21 10.78
CA TRP A 325 31.40 12.78 11.28
C TRP A 325 32.65 12.29 10.52
N THR A 326 32.48 11.43 9.51
CA THR A 326 33.58 10.90 8.68
C THR A 326 33.49 11.43 7.25
#